data_d9d63410a0305e261c760c608e66606e
#
_entry.id   d9d63410a0305e261c760c608e66606e
#
_cell.length_a   1.000
_cell.length_b   1.000
_cell.length_c   1.000
_cell.angle_alpha   90.00
_cell.angle_beta   90.00
_cell.angle_gamma   90.00
#
_symmetry.space_group_name_H-M   'P 1'
#
loop_
_entity.id
_entity.type
_entity.pdbx_description
1 polymer ?
#
loop_
_entity_poly.entity_id
_entity_poly.type
_entity_poly.pdbx_seq_one_letter_code
_entity_poly.pdbx_strand_id
1 'polypeptide(L)'
;MRFQKKICLFFLSVASFSNAQQSLKNTHVPNTTITEKTFDLHRTQLKIRFDFSEKHLYGEAVLSASPHFYKAQHIVLDAKNITVQKVSSLDKILDYHYDGEQIHIDLHKTYHREDTLQLTVSYNVKSQKTFKKLNELGSKIPALNFVNPLANQKEIPTQIWTQSIADAKGFWFPTLNSPSQKNLQEIFLTVPNSLTTLSNGTLVAKTVLPSGERQDHWRLDRKNAPHLFFIVVGEFAVVKETWRGKDINYYVDKSKEGLAKQVFGNTPQMMQFFSEILGIDFVWDQYSQVVVHNLIEDAKAYTSVSVFSDASYQSEGDLVDGNLWEPVIANRLFQQWFGSFVGPKSWSEMSWNEGFGEYAAYLWMKQKHGQNAADAYLQKIAALYRSSANTQQSLVEQNSDSQLFLKEGRQEKGALVFHMLKDLLGDKAFFKGLQQYLKTHAYAAAETAQLRMAFEDVSGRALGWFFDQWFFKGGHPVVHVTYDYNLLEKTVTVNLRQQG
;
A
#
# COMPACT_ATOMS: atom_id res chain seq x y z
N MET A 1 40.58 -58.47 -29.84
CA MET A 1 40.86 -58.18 -28.41
C MET A 1 42.09 -57.30 -28.35
N ARG A 2 41.90 -56.00 -28.11
CA ARG A 2 42.92 -55.07 -27.50
C ARG A 2 42.21 -53.78 -27.18
N PHE A 3 42.03 -53.58 -25.86
CA PHE A 3 41.55 -52.32 -25.29
C PHE A 3 42.66 -51.25 -25.40
N GLN A 4 42.37 -50.14 -26.05
CA GLN A 4 43.20 -48.93 -25.94
C GLN A 4 42.48 -47.94 -24.99
N LYS A 5 43.08 -47.76 -23.81
CA LYS A 5 42.74 -46.66 -22.89
C LYS A 5 43.26 -45.35 -23.49
N LYS A 6 42.38 -44.42 -23.77
CA LYS A 6 42.77 -43.00 -24.00
C LYS A 6 42.74 -42.26 -22.68
N ILE A 7 43.92 -41.85 -22.26
CA ILE A 7 44.17 -40.95 -21.14
C ILE A 7 43.90 -39.53 -21.64
N CYS A 8 42.85 -38.85 -21.12
CA CYS A 8 42.71 -37.43 -21.29
C CYS A 8 43.57 -36.69 -20.27
N LEU A 9 44.62 -36.03 -20.74
CA LEU A 9 45.39 -35.06 -19.94
C LEU A 9 44.51 -33.79 -19.75
N PHE A 10 44.21 -33.50 -18.48
CA PHE A 10 43.69 -32.18 -18.10
C PHE A 10 44.89 -31.22 -18.00
N PHE A 11 44.93 -30.25 -18.92
CA PHE A 11 45.77 -29.06 -18.77
C PHE A 11 45.10 -28.08 -17.83
N LEU A 12 45.59 -27.97 -16.60
CA LEU A 12 45.33 -26.84 -15.75
C LEU A 12 46.08 -25.63 -16.31
N SER A 13 45.37 -24.72 -16.92
CA SER A 13 45.89 -23.38 -17.17
C SER A 13 45.69 -22.55 -15.90
N VAL A 14 46.80 -22.32 -15.22
CA VAL A 14 46.93 -21.29 -14.18
C VAL A 14 46.86 -19.96 -14.90
N ALA A 15 45.67 -19.37 -14.95
CA ALA A 15 45.52 -17.97 -15.37
C ALA A 15 45.84 -17.08 -14.18
N SER A 16 46.91 -16.34 -14.34
CA SER A 16 47.47 -15.33 -13.46
C SER A 16 46.39 -14.32 -13.02
N PHE A 17 46.08 -14.29 -11.73
CA PHE A 17 45.43 -13.21 -11.06
C PHE A 17 46.41 -12.02 -10.94
N SER A 18 46.43 -11.16 -11.92
CA SER A 18 47.05 -9.85 -11.82
C SER A 18 46.21 -8.84 -12.62
N ASN A 19 45.85 -7.77 -11.94
CA ASN A 19 45.16 -6.58 -12.44
C ASN A 19 43.62 -6.58 -12.45
N ALA A 20 43.01 -6.77 -11.28
CA ALA A 20 41.68 -6.24 -10.99
C ALA A 20 41.73 -5.28 -9.79
N GLN A 21 42.80 -4.51 -9.68
CA GLN A 21 42.95 -3.42 -8.71
C GLN A 21 43.04 -2.08 -9.44
N GLN A 22 42.08 -1.83 -10.33
CA GLN A 22 41.88 -0.47 -10.86
C GLN A 22 40.39 -0.20 -11.00
N SER A 23 39.98 0.85 -10.31
CA SER A 23 38.66 1.49 -10.39
C SER A 23 37.60 1.09 -9.35
N LEU A 24 37.97 1.08 -8.07
CA LEU A 24 37.06 1.58 -7.05
C LEU A 24 37.16 3.10 -6.99
N LYS A 25 36.90 3.75 -8.13
CA LYS A 25 36.63 5.20 -8.15
C LYS A 25 35.15 5.36 -7.78
N ASN A 26 34.97 5.93 -6.58
CA ASN A 26 33.80 6.70 -6.16
C ASN A 26 32.45 6.17 -6.69
N THR A 27 32.01 5.02 -6.25
CA THR A 27 30.59 4.84 -6.03
C THR A 27 30.25 5.83 -4.92
N HIS A 28 29.70 6.98 -5.29
CA HIS A 28 28.86 7.72 -4.40
C HIS A 28 27.90 6.69 -3.80
N VAL A 29 28.14 6.29 -2.57
CA VAL A 29 27.08 5.75 -1.72
C VAL A 29 26.09 6.89 -1.65
N PRO A 30 24.92 6.78 -2.30
CA PRO A 30 23.92 7.83 -2.14
C PRO A 30 23.71 7.94 -0.63
N ASN A 31 23.71 9.17 -0.10
CA ASN A 31 23.27 9.43 1.26
C ASN A 31 21.83 8.88 1.36
N THR A 32 21.69 7.62 1.64
CA THR A 32 20.46 7.07 2.18
C THR A 32 20.32 7.76 3.51
N THR A 33 19.48 8.76 3.57
CA THR A 33 18.97 9.31 4.82
C THR A 33 18.22 8.15 5.45
N ILE A 34 18.97 7.33 6.21
CA ILE A 34 18.38 6.35 7.12
C ILE A 34 17.62 7.23 8.10
N THR A 35 16.30 7.28 7.94
CA THR A 35 15.44 7.99 8.88
C THR A 35 15.52 7.21 10.17
N GLU A 36 16.32 7.72 11.13
CA GLU A 36 16.47 7.11 12.43
C GLU A 36 15.10 7.08 13.12
N LYS A 37 14.71 5.92 13.60
CA LYS A 37 13.50 5.75 14.40
C LYS A 37 13.80 6.26 15.81
N THR A 38 13.41 7.50 16.09
CA THR A 38 13.66 8.14 17.40
C THR A 38 12.58 7.80 18.42
N PHE A 39 11.32 7.63 17.97
CA PHE A 39 10.18 7.30 18.81
C PHE A 39 9.38 6.13 18.25
N ASP A 40 8.75 5.37 19.15
CA ASP A 40 7.70 4.40 18.87
C ASP A 40 6.35 5.03 19.16
N LEU A 41 5.49 5.08 18.14
CA LEU A 41 4.11 5.54 18.28
C LEU A 41 3.25 4.36 18.76
N HIS A 42 2.52 4.55 19.86
CA HIS A 42 1.66 3.52 20.46
C HIS A 42 0.20 3.71 20.09
N ARG A 43 -0.26 4.96 20.11
CA ARG A 43 -1.67 5.32 19.85
C ARG A 43 -1.77 6.70 19.22
N THR A 44 -2.69 6.82 18.28
CA THR A 44 -3.13 8.08 17.70
C THR A 44 -4.64 8.20 17.90
N GLN A 45 -5.07 9.27 18.58
CA GLN A 45 -6.46 9.66 18.69
C GLN A 45 -6.66 11.00 17.97
N LEU A 46 -7.63 11.04 17.06
CA LEU A 46 -7.96 12.23 16.30
C LEU A 46 -9.38 12.69 16.62
N LYS A 47 -9.55 13.97 16.95
CA LYS A 47 -10.85 14.63 17.04
C LYS A 47 -10.97 15.63 15.91
N ILE A 48 -11.94 15.43 15.03
CA ILE A 48 -12.04 16.13 13.75
C ILE A 48 -13.41 16.75 13.61
N ARG A 49 -13.43 18.00 13.15
CA ARG A 49 -14.64 18.71 12.68
C ARG A 49 -14.32 19.46 11.38
N PHE A 50 -15.37 19.82 10.63
CA PHE A 50 -15.22 20.41 9.32
C PHE A 50 -15.94 21.75 9.23
N ASP A 51 -15.34 22.69 8.49
CA ASP A 51 -16.01 23.85 7.95
C ASP A 51 -16.25 23.63 6.45
N PHE A 52 -17.50 23.45 6.08
CA PHE A 52 -17.88 23.15 4.70
C PHE A 52 -17.78 24.39 3.78
N SER A 53 -17.98 25.59 4.33
CA SER A 53 -17.92 26.85 3.59
C SER A 53 -16.49 27.25 3.23
N GLU A 54 -15.61 27.17 4.21
CA GLU A 54 -14.20 27.53 4.07
C GLU A 54 -13.32 26.36 3.60
N LYS A 55 -13.90 25.13 3.52
CA LYS A 55 -13.22 23.89 3.16
C LYS A 55 -12.03 23.61 4.06
N HIS A 56 -12.24 23.73 5.37
CA HIS A 56 -11.26 23.45 6.40
C HIS A 56 -11.62 22.21 7.20
N LEU A 57 -10.60 21.46 7.59
CA LEU A 57 -10.61 20.47 8.65
C LEU A 57 -9.94 21.08 9.88
N TYR A 58 -10.59 21.06 11.01
CA TYR A 58 -10.00 21.37 12.32
C TYR A 58 -9.79 20.08 13.09
N GLY A 59 -8.59 19.87 13.58
CA GLY A 59 -8.17 18.64 14.22
C GLY A 59 -7.45 18.86 15.56
N GLU A 60 -7.65 17.90 16.45
CA GLU A 60 -6.81 17.67 17.62
C GLU A 60 -6.26 16.25 17.51
N ALA A 61 -4.92 16.15 17.40
CA ALA A 61 -4.21 14.87 17.39
C ALA A 61 -3.59 14.63 18.77
N VAL A 62 -4.01 13.57 19.44
CA VAL A 62 -3.39 13.10 20.68
C VAL A 62 -2.56 11.88 20.37
N LEU A 63 -1.24 12.01 20.53
CA LEU A 63 -0.26 10.99 20.24
C LEU A 63 0.31 10.43 21.53
N SER A 64 0.34 9.10 21.67
CA SER A 64 1.06 8.41 22.74
C SER A 64 2.29 7.75 22.17
N ALA A 65 3.48 8.08 22.65
CA ALA A 65 4.75 7.60 22.12
C ALA A 65 5.79 7.37 23.23
N SER A 66 6.82 6.59 22.95
CA SER A 66 8.01 6.48 23.80
C SER A 66 9.28 6.58 22.97
N PRO A 67 10.42 7.03 23.53
CA PRO A 67 11.70 6.95 22.84
C PRO A 67 12.01 5.50 22.44
N HIS A 68 12.47 5.31 21.19
CA HIS A 68 12.72 3.95 20.65
C HIS A 68 13.89 3.26 21.40
N PHE A 69 15.00 3.94 21.56
CA PHE A 69 16.19 3.39 22.23
C PHE A 69 16.88 4.42 23.11
N TYR A 70 17.29 5.56 22.56
CA TYR A 70 17.99 6.60 23.30
C TYR A 70 17.02 7.54 24.01
N LYS A 71 17.45 8.10 25.14
CA LYS A 71 16.70 9.19 25.81
C LYS A 71 16.53 10.38 24.86
N ALA A 72 15.38 11.03 24.94
CA ALA A 72 15.03 12.15 24.06
C ALA A 72 14.49 13.35 24.83
N GLN A 73 14.84 14.54 24.35
CA GLN A 73 14.30 15.84 24.83
C GLN A 73 13.51 16.56 23.75
N HIS A 74 13.57 16.05 22.50
CA HIS A 74 12.90 16.63 21.35
C HIS A 74 12.21 15.53 20.57
N ILE A 75 11.07 15.85 19.95
CA ILE A 75 10.37 15.00 19.00
C ILE A 75 10.07 15.81 17.74
N VAL A 76 10.18 15.18 16.57
CA VAL A 76 9.85 15.79 15.28
C VAL A 76 8.66 15.04 14.70
N LEU A 77 7.60 15.76 14.35
CA LEU A 77 6.42 15.23 13.68
C LEU A 77 6.36 15.73 12.23
N ASP A 78 6.02 14.86 11.31
CA ASP A 78 5.69 15.24 9.93
C ASP A 78 4.31 15.91 9.90
N ALA A 79 4.22 17.08 9.24
CA ALA A 79 3.05 17.94 9.30
C ALA A 79 2.92 18.87 8.08
N LYS A 80 3.29 18.41 6.89
CA LYS A 80 3.25 19.21 5.67
C LYS A 80 1.81 19.62 5.34
N ASN A 81 1.64 20.88 4.91
CA ASN A 81 0.35 21.49 4.56
C ASN A 81 -0.66 21.60 5.73
N ILE A 82 -0.17 21.59 6.96
CA ILE A 82 -0.95 21.77 8.18
C ILE A 82 -0.65 23.15 8.75
N THR A 83 -1.64 23.81 9.36
CA THR A 83 -1.42 24.98 10.19
C THR A 83 -1.46 24.56 11.65
N VAL A 84 -0.34 24.61 12.34
CA VAL A 84 -0.23 24.28 13.76
C VAL A 84 -0.74 25.44 14.60
N GLN A 85 -1.65 25.19 15.52
CA GLN A 85 -2.23 26.19 16.40
C GLN A 85 -1.66 26.12 17.81
N LYS A 86 -1.47 24.91 18.35
CA LYS A 86 -1.00 24.68 19.71
C LYS A 86 -0.36 23.30 19.81
N VAL A 87 0.72 23.23 20.58
CA VAL A 87 1.34 21.96 20.99
C VAL A 87 1.37 21.92 22.53
N SER A 88 0.96 20.82 23.12
CA SER A 88 0.95 20.63 24.58
C SER A 88 1.20 19.19 24.98
N SER A 89 1.64 18.98 26.22
CA SER A 89 1.72 17.69 26.88
C SER A 89 1.11 17.79 28.28
N LEU A 90 0.12 16.94 28.58
CA LEU A 90 -0.60 16.97 29.87
C LEU A 90 -0.99 18.41 30.26
N ASP A 91 -1.63 19.14 29.37
CA ASP A 91 -2.10 20.52 29.50
C ASP A 91 -1.01 21.60 29.59
N LYS A 92 0.29 21.24 29.62
CA LYS A 92 1.39 22.20 29.56
C LYS A 92 1.70 22.52 28.11
N ILE A 93 1.72 23.80 27.76
CA ILE A 93 2.13 24.27 26.44
C ILE A 93 3.64 23.99 26.26
N LEU A 94 4.00 23.47 25.09
CA LEU A 94 5.36 23.17 24.71
C LEU A 94 5.83 24.16 23.65
N ASP A 95 7.12 24.47 23.68
CA ASP A 95 7.78 25.24 22.65
C ASP A 95 7.98 24.39 21.40
N TYR A 96 7.70 24.94 20.24
CA TYR A 96 7.87 24.27 18.97
C TYR A 96 8.30 25.23 17.86
N HIS A 97 9.00 24.69 16.90
CA HIS A 97 9.30 25.35 15.63
C HIS A 97 8.64 24.55 14.50
N TYR A 98 7.92 25.24 13.62
CA TYR A 98 7.30 24.65 12.43
C TYR A 98 7.92 25.23 11.17
N ASP A 99 8.56 24.41 10.33
CA ASP A 99 9.27 24.82 9.12
C ASP A 99 8.39 24.74 7.84
N GLY A 100 7.11 24.38 7.99
CA GLY A 100 6.16 24.17 6.88
C GLY A 100 6.05 22.70 6.44
N GLU A 101 6.94 21.83 6.89
CA GLU A 101 6.92 20.39 6.65
C GLU A 101 6.93 19.57 7.95
N GLN A 102 7.66 20.03 8.97
CA GLN A 102 7.84 19.32 10.23
C GLN A 102 7.63 20.22 11.44
N ILE A 103 7.14 19.64 12.53
CA ILE A 103 7.00 20.28 13.83
C ILE A 103 8.13 19.76 14.73
N HIS A 104 9.09 20.61 15.05
CA HIS A 104 10.18 20.34 15.98
C HIS A 104 9.74 20.79 17.38
N ILE A 105 9.60 19.87 18.32
CA ILE A 105 8.99 20.11 19.64
C ILE A 105 10.02 19.88 20.73
N ASP A 106 10.20 20.87 21.62
CA ASP A 106 10.96 20.73 22.87
C ASP A 106 10.05 20.12 23.95
N LEU A 107 10.48 19.01 24.53
CA LEU A 107 9.69 18.28 25.53
C LEU A 107 9.87 18.83 26.96
N HIS A 108 10.74 19.80 27.14
CA HIS A 108 11.10 20.46 28.42
C HIS A 108 11.56 19.48 29.53
N LYS A 109 11.73 18.20 29.20
CA LYS A 109 12.29 17.16 30.05
C LYS A 109 12.87 16.03 29.22
N THR A 110 13.72 15.23 29.85
CA THR A 110 14.24 14.02 29.24
C THR A 110 13.25 12.87 29.44
N TYR A 111 12.88 12.21 28.31
CA TYR A 111 12.12 10.95 28.31
C TYR A 111 13.07 9.79 28.07
N HIS A 112 12.88 8.72 28.79
CA HIS A 112 13.56 7.44 28.63
C HIS A 112 12.65 6.43 27.88
N ARG A 113 13.21 5.31 27.47
CA ARG A 113 12.47 4.28 26.70
C ARG A 113 11.21 3.78 27.41
N GLU A 114 11.25 3.72 28.72
CA GLU A 114 10.17 3.26 29.60
C GLU A 114 9.08 4.33 29.83
N ASP A 115 9.39 5.58 29.51
CA ASP A 115 8.46 6.69 29.69
C ASP A 115 7.47 6.75 28.53
N THR A 116 6.24 7.13 28.85
CA THR A 116 5.21 7.44 27.84
C THR A 116 5.05 8.95 27.73
N LEU A 117 5.30 9.48 26.57
CA LEU A 117 4.95 10.83 26.16
C LEU A 117 3.50 10.85 25.67
N GLN A 118 2.69 11.75 26.21
CA GLN A 118 1.39 12.10 25.64
C GLN A 118 1.47 13.51 25.05
N LEU A 119 1.32 13.63 23.76
CA LEU A 119 1.44 14.88 23.03
C LEU A 119 0.12 15.21 22.36
N THR A 120 -0.34 16.47 22.52
CA THR A 120 -1.55 16.99 21.89
C THR A 120 -1.18 18.12 20.94
N VAL A 121 -1.57 17.98 19.67
CA VAL A 121 -1.38 19.02 18.64
C VAL A 121 -2.76 19.45 18.13
N SER A 122 -3.07 20.74 18.33
CA SER A 122 -4.25 21.38 17.71
C SER A 122 -3.83 22.00 16.38
N TYR A 123 -4.59 21.72 15.32
CA TYR A 123 -4.21 22.10 13.98
C TYR A 123 -5.42 22.31 13.05
N ASN A 124 -5.17 22.91 11.91
CA ASN A 124 -6.12 22.90 10.81
C ASN A 124 -5.46 22.55 9.47
N VAL A 125 -6.26 22.04 8.56
CA VAL A 125 -5.88 21.73 7.17
C VAL A 125 -6.85 22.40 6.24
N LYS A 126 -6.35 23.21 5.31
CA LYS A 126 -7.15 23.78 4.24
C LYS A 126 -7.10 22.87 3.02
N SER A 127 -8.29 22.55 2.45
CA SER A 127 -8.34 21.82 1.20
C SER A 127 -7.61 22.59 0.10
N GLN A 128 -6.74 21.90 -0.61
CA GLN A 128 -6.05 22.43 -1.79
C GLN A 128 -6.92 22.26 -3.04
N LYS A 129 -6.58 22.97 -4.12
CA LYS A 129 -7.29 22.79 -5.41
C LYS A 129 -7.13 21.35 -5.90
N THR A 130 -8.24 20.74 -6.29
CA THR A 130 -8.25 19.41 -6.90
C THR A 130 -7.73 19.49 -8.34
N PHE A 131 -6.83 18.60 -8.71
CA PHE A 131 -6.32 18.48 -10.07
C PHE A 131 -7.14 17.41 -10.83
N LYS A 132 -7.34 17.61 -12.13
CA LYS A 132 -8.14 16.67 -12.95
C LYS A 132 -7.35 15.53 -13.57
N LYS A 133 -6.01 15.61 -13.59
CA LYS A 133 -5.13 14.59 -14.20
C LYS A 133 -3.81 14.43 -13.44
N LEU A 134 -3.31 13.21 -13.42
CA LEU A 134 -2.06 12.85 -12.73
C LEU A 134 -0.83 13.61 -13.26
N ASN A 135 -0.77 13.87 -14.56
CA ASN A 135 0.31 14.61 -15.22
C ASN A 135 0.32 16.13 -14.95
N GLU A 136 -0.80 16.68 -14.44
CA GLU A 136 -0.91 18.10 -14.03
C GLU A 136 -0.44 18.31 -12.59
N LEU A 137 -0.18 17.22 -11.85
CA LEU A 137 -0.05 17.22 -10.40
C LEU A 137 1.29 17.71 -9.89
N GLY A 138 2.37 17.52 -10.64
CA GLY A 138 3.66 17.68 -10.00
C GLY A 138 3.65 16.94 -8.65
N SER A 139 4.14 17.57 -7.58
CA SER A 139 4.18 16.98 -6.23
C SER A 139 2.97 17.37 -5.33
N LYS A 140 1.79 17.71 -5.88
CA LYS A 140 0.70 18.34 -5.12
C LYS A 140 -0.64 17.60 -5.20
N ILE A 141 -0.69 16.35 -4.76
CA ILE A 141 -1.96 15.65 -4.54
C ILE A 141 -2.57 16.17 -3.23
N PRO A 142 -3.84 16.64 -3.20
CA PRO A 142 -4.46 17.12 -1.96
C PRO A 142 -4.70 15.98 -0.98
N ALA A 143 -4.26 16.15 0.27
CA ALA A 143 -4.51 15.17 1.33
C ALA A 143 -5.96 15.22 1.85
N LEU A 144 -6.69 16.31 1.58
CA LEU A 144 -8.06 16.54 2.00
C LEU A 144 -8.87 17.07 0.82
N ASN A 145 -9.96 16.37 0.50
CA ASN A 145 -10.83 16.66 -0.63
C ASN A 145 -12.22 17.06 -0.15
N PHE A 146 -12.77 18.16 -0.69
CA PHE A 146 -14.15 18.59 -0.51
C PHE A 146 -14.84 18.56 -1.87
N VAL A 147 -15.85 17.74 -1.99
CA VAL A 147 -16.69 17.58 -3.18
C VAL A 147 -18.06 18.17 -2.85
N ASN A 148 -18.50 19.14 -3.64
CA ASN A 148 -19.81 19.81 -3.50
C ASN A 148 -20.20 20.15 -2.04
N PRO A 149 -19.34 20.83 -1.26
CA PRO A 149 -19.54 20.98 0.19
C PRO A 149 -20.76 21.84 0.56
N LEU A 150 -21.24 22.67 -0.36
CA LEU A 150 -22.42 23.53 -0.16
C LEU A 150 -23.70 22.96 -0.81
N ALA A 151 -23.65 21.71 -1.30
CA ALA A 151 -24.77 21.03 -1.94
C ALA A 151 -25.46 21.81 -3.07
N ASN A 152 -24.69 22.66 -3.79
CA ASN A 152 -25.23 23.52 -4.87
C ASN A 152 -25.23 22.83 -6.24
N GLN A 153 -24.67 21.65 -6.37
CA GLN A 153 -24.69 20.80 -7.57
C GLN A 153 -25.55 19.56 -7.29
N LYS A 154 -26.76 19.52 -7.88
CA LYS A 154 -27.76 18.49 -7.56
C LYS A 154 -27.33 17.05 -7.86
N GLU A 155 -26.52 16.86 -8.92
CA GLU A 155 -26.12 15.54 -9.41
C GLU A 155 -24.86 14.99 -8.68
N ILE A 156 -24.20 15.82 -7.90
CA ILE A 156 -22.96 15.44 -7.19
C ILE A 156 -23.23 15.45 -5.70
N PRO A 157 -23.06 14.34 -5.00
CA PRO A 157 -23.27 14.28 -3.55
C PRO A 157 -22.23 15.12 -2.79
N THR A 158 -22.59 15.58 -1.60
CA THR A 158 -21.63 16.18 -0.70
C THR A 158 -20.72 15.09 -0.13
N GLN A 159 -19.40 15.23 -0.36
CA GLN A 159 -18.38 14.33 0.19
C GLN A 159 -17.18 15.11 0.69
N ILE A 160 -16.61 14.68 1.82
CA ILE A 160 -15.29 15.07 2.31
C ILE A 160 -14.52 13.78 2.53
N TRP A 161 -13.32 13.67 1.98
CA TRP A 161 -12.50 12.49 2.17
C TRP A 161 -11.01 12.82 2.18
N THR A 162 -10.25 11.97 2.85
CA THR A 162 -8.80 12.12 3.00
C THR A 162 -8.06 11.11 2.16
N GLN A 163 -6.85 11.47 1.74
CA GLN A 163 -5.89 10.51 1.22
C GLN A 163 -4.51 10.78 1.78
N SER A 164 -3.79 9.71 2.06
CA SER A 164 -2.38 9.77 2.42
C SER A 164 -1.57 9.37 1.19
N ILE A 165 -0.55 10.15 0.90
CA ILE A 165 0.37 9.86 -0.19
C ILE A 165 1.63 9.31 0.47
N ALA A 166 2.10 8.17 0.00
CA ALA A 166 3.22 7.44 0.58
C ALA A 166 4.48 8.31 0.76
N ASP A 167 4.62 9.32 -0.07
CA ASP A 167 5.77 10.22 -0.11
C ASP A 167 5.54 11.60 0.47
N ALA A 168 4.33 12.03 0.47
CA ALA A 168 4.11 13.37 0.96
C ALA A 168 4.38 13.35 2.46
N LYS A 169 5.36 14.09 2.89
CA LYS A 169 5.49 14.55 4.28
C LYS A 169 4.20 15.29 4.72
N GLY A 170 3.15 15.29 3.85
CA GLY A 170 1.84 15.87 4.00
C GLY A 170 0.79 14.83 4.34
N PHE A 171 0.39 14.83 5.60
CA PHE A 171 -0.79 14.16 6.09
C PHE A 171 -1.90 15.19 6.34
N TRP A 172 -3.10 14.68 6.50
CA TRP A 172 -4.20 15.49 7.02
C TRP A 172 -4.19 15.57 8.56
N PHE A 173 -3.15 15.03 9.22
CA PHE A 173 -2.86 15.15 10.65
C PHE A 173 -1.35 15.01 10.92
N PRO A 174 -0.82 15.62 12.00
CA PRO A 174 0.58 15.48 12.38
C PRO A 174 0.87 14.09 12.92
N THR A 175 1.98 13.45 12.49
CA THR A 175 2.35 12.10 12.87
C THR A 175 3.84 11.81 12.68
N LEU A 176 4.26 10.59 13.04
CA LEU A 176 5.54 10.02 12.63
C LEU A 176 5.33 9.24 11.33
N ASN A 177 5.73 9.82 10.19
CA ASN A 177 5.46 9.26 8.86
C ASN A 177 6.43 8.14 8.50
N SER A 178 6.17 6.94 8.99
CA SER A 178 6.88 5.74 8.54
C SER A 178 5.89 4.56 8.45
N PRO A 179 5.99 3.72 7.44
CA PRO A 179 5.14 2.53 7.33
C PRO A 179 5.37 1.53 8.49
N SER A 180 6.53 1.63 9.17
CA SER A 180 6.83 0.83 10.36
C SER A 180 6.22 1.36 11.66
N GLN A 181 5.66 2.57 11.68
CA GLN A 181 5.03 3.18 12.85
C GLN A 181 3.60 2.70 13.07
N LYS A 182 3.42 1.40 13.22
CA LYS A 182 2.09 0.81 13.46
C LYS A 182 1.64 1.07 14.88
N ASN A 183 0.47 1.71 15.04
CA ASN A 183 -0.09 2.13 16.31
C ASN A 183 -1.61 1.90 16.37
N LEU A 184 -2.21 1.99 17.57
CA LEU A 184 -3.66 1.92 17.75
C LEU A 184 -4.31 3.22 17.28
N GLN A 185 -5.50 3.12 16.68
CA GLN A 185 -6.20 4.24 16.07
C GLN A 185 -7.58 4.45 16.69
N GLU A 186 -7.87 5.71 17.04
CA GLU A 186 -9.22 6.18 17.34
C GLU A 186 -9.51 7.49 16.62
N ILE A 187 -10.70 7.63 16.05
CA ILE A 187 -11.10 8.84 15.34
C ILE A 187 -12.51 9.24 15.78
N PHE A 188 -12.67 10.49 16.22
CA PHE A 188 -13.92 11.13 16.54
C PHE A 188 -14.27 12.15 15.46
N LEU A 189 -15.35 11.90 14.72
CA LEU A 189 -15.80 12.75 13.64
C LEU A 189 -17.04 13.52 14.07
N THR A 190 -16.96 14.84 14.19
CA THR A 190 -18.11 15.71 14.43
C THR A 190 -18.65 16.20 13.11
N VAL A 191 -19.90 15.85 12.80
CA VAL A 191 -20.53 16.06 11.50
C VAL A 191 -22.00 16.43 11.65
N PRO A 192 -22.62 17.10 10.62
CA PRO A 192 -24.06 17.24 10.54
C PRO A 192 -24.75 15.87 10.61
N ASN A 193 -25.88 15.79 11.34
CA ASN A 193 -26.59 14.53 11.60
C ASN A 193 -27.05 13.82 10.31
N SER A 194 -27.25 14.56 9.22
CA SER A 194 -27.67 14.04 7.91
C SER A 194 -26.58 13.30 7.14
N LEU A 195 -25.29 13.48 7.50
CA LEU A 195 -24.20 12.89 6.79
C LEU A 195 -23.76 11.56 7.39
N THR A 196 -23.31 10.66 6.53
CA THR A 196 -22.72 9.37 6.89
C THR A 196 -21.22 9.49 7.03
N THR A 197 -20.61 8.80 8.01
CA THR A 197 -19.17 8.73 8.19
C THR A 197 -18.65 7.32 7.95
N LEU A 198 -17.41 7.21 7.49
CA LEU A 198 -16.64 5.96 7.46
C LEU A 198 -15.20 6.24 7.82
N SER A 199 -14.60 5.35 8.62
CA SER A 199 -13.17 5.32 8.91
C SER A 199 -12.68 3.88 9.06
N ASN A 200 -11.40 3.71 9.37
CA ASN A 200 -10.81 2.40 9.66
C ASN A 200 -11.42 1.77 10.92
N GLY A 201 -11.49 0.45 10.95
CA GLY A 201 -12.04 -0.30 12.10
C GLY A 201 -13.55 -0.29 12.14
N THR A 202 -14.12 -0.15 13.33
CA THR A 202 -15.57 -0.21 13.58
C THR A 202 -16.11 1.07 14.19
N LEU A 203 -17.34 1.40 13.87
CA LEU A 203 -18.07 2.49 14.50
C LEU A 203 -18.59 2.02 15.88
N VAL A 204 -17.96 2.50 16.96
CA VAL A 204 -18.26 2.03 18.32
C VAL A 204 -19.29 2.88 19.04
N ALA A 205 -19.47 4.15 18.66
CA ALA A 205 -20.47 5.03 19.23
C ALA A 205 -20.92 6.15 18.27
N LYS A 206 -22.17 6.59 18.45
CA LYS A 206 -22.74 7.81 17.87
C LYS A 206 -23.35 8.64 18.97
N THR A 207 -22.87 9.86 19.13
CA THR A 207 -23.36 10.77 20.20
C THR A 207 -23.87 12.05 19.57
N VAL A 208 -25.12 12.39 19.83
CA VAL A 208 -25.69 13.69 19.43
C VAL A 208 -25.20 14.75 20.42
N LEU A 209 -24.62 15.82 19.91
CA LEU A 209 -24.08 16.91 20.70
C LEU A 209 -25.15 17.98 20.96
N PRO A 210 -24.99 18.84 22.00
CA PRO A 210 -25.90 19.96 22.25
C PRO A 210 -26.02 20.96 21.08
N SER A 211 -25.02 21.00 20.19
CA SER A 211 -25.05 21.80 18.96
C SER A 211 -26.02 21.27 17.90
N GLY A 212 -26.58 20.06 18.06
CA GLY A 212 -27.38 19.38 17.04
C GLY A 212 -26.55 18.57 16.04
N GLU A 213 -25.23 18.67 16.10
CA GLU A 213 -24.33 17.82 15.33
C GLU A 213 -24.20 16.43 15.98
N ARG A 214 -23.63 15.51 15.25
CA ARG A 214 -23.32 14.15 15.74
C ARG A 214 -21.81 13.93 15.76
N GLN A 215 -21.33 13.31 16.83
CA GLN A 215 -19.97 12.79 16.92
C GLN A 215 -19.99 11.27 16.77
N ASP A 216 -19.32 10.78 15.73
CA ASP A 216 -19.13 9.36 15.46
C ASP A 216 -17.73 8.93 15.92
N HIS A 217 -17.67 7.89 16.77
CA HIS A 217 -16.43 7.33 17.29
C HIS A 217 -16.09 6.05 16.56
N TRP A 218 -15.02 6.12 15.76
CA TRP A 218 -14.43 4.99 15.05
C TRP A 218 -13.20 4.48 15.76
N ARG A 219 -13.02 3.16 15.85
CA ARG A 219 -11.89 2.54 16.52
C ARG A 219 -11.37 1.33 15.76
N LEU A 220 -10.05 1.24 15.65
CA LEU A 220 -9.33 0.07 15.14
C LEU A 220 -8.48 -0.52 16.27
N ASP A 221 -8.89 -1.67 16.79
CA ASP A 221 -8.26 -2.36 17.92
C ASP A 221 -6.98 -3.15 17.55
N ARG A 222 -6.51 -2.99 16.33
CA ARG A 222 -5.27 -3.56 15.80
C ARG A 222 -4.33 -2.47 15.33
N LYS A 223 -3.02 -2.72 15.50
CA LYS A 223 -2.02 -1.73 15.09
C LYS A 223 -2.06 -1.45 13.59
N ASN A 224 -2.05 -0.19 13.23
CA ASN A 224 -2.16 0.34 11.87
C ASN A 224 -1.09 1.40 11.61
N ALA A 225 -0.57 1.46 10.40
CA ALA A 225 0.39 2.48 10.00
C ALA A 225 -0.33 3.81 9.69
N PRO A 226 0.24 4.99 10.04
CA PRO A 226 -0.43 6.29 9.86
C PRO A 226 -0.88 6.57 8.43
N HIS A 227 -0.11 6.16 7.41
CA HIS A 227 -0.47 6.34 6.01
C HIS A 227 -1.70 5.53 5.56
N LEU A 228 -2.15 4.59 6.38
CA LEU A 228 -3.37 3.80 6.14
C LEU A 228 -4.59 4.34 6.90
N PHE A 229 -4.46 5.48 7.59
CA PHE A 229 -5.59 6.16 8.22
C PHE A 229 -6.43 6.87 7.15
N PHE A 230 -7.73 6.69 7.25
CA PHE A 230 -8.69 7.21 6.27
C PHE A 230 -9.96 7.69 6.96
N ILE A 231 -10.53 8.78 6.48
CA ILE A 231 -11.88 9.22 6.80
C ILE A 231 -12.63 9.63 5.54
N VAL A 232 -13.92 9.37 5.54
CA VAL A 232 -14.87 9.97 4.60
C VAL A 232 -16.15 10.35 5.32
N VAL A 233 -16.71 11.48 4.92
CA VAL A 233 -17.97 12.02 5.39
C VAL A 233 -18.79 12.43 4.16
N GLY A 234 -20.05 12.04 4.08
CA GLY A 234 -20.86 12.44 2.93
C GLY A 234 -22.24 11.82 2.88
N GLU A 235 -22.88 12.02 1.75
CA GLU A 235 -24.20 11.47 1.44
C GLU A 235 -24.03 10.12 0.74
N PHE A 236 -24.22 9.04 1.48
CA PHE A 236 -24.10 7.69 0.96
C PHE A 236 -25.34 6.85 1.21
N ALA A 237 -25.68 5.97 0.27
CA ALA A 237 -26.38 4.72 0.54
C ALA A 237 -25.35 3.68 1.01
N VAL A 238 -25.75 2.83 1.96
CA VAL A 238 -24.88 1.79 2.51
C VAL A 238 -25.54 0.43 2.31
N VAL A 239 -25.00 -0.32 1.33
CA VAL A 239 -25.46 -1.68 1.04
C VAL A 239 -24.61 -2.66 1.82
N LYS A 240 -25.25 -3.62 2.50
CA LYS A 240 -24.59 -4.55 3.42
C LYS A 240 -24.59 -5.97 2.90
N GLU A 241 -23.49 -6.64 3.14
CA GLU A 241 -23.31 -8.08 3.02
C GLU A 241 -22.52 -8.61 4.22
N THR A 242 -22.33 -9.91 4.30
CA THR A 242 -21.54 -10.52 5.38
C THR A 242 -20.69 -11.67 4.83
N TRP A 243 -19.54 -11.89 5.48
CA TRP A 243 -18.71 -13.05 5.26
C TRP A 243 -18.20 -13.59 6.60
N ARG A 244 -18.52 -14.82 6.93
CA ARG A 244 -18.15 -15.50 8.21
C ARG A 244 -18.41 -14.63 9.45
N GLY A 245 -19.56 -13.94 9.48
CA GLY A 245 -19.96 -13.06 10.59
C GLY A 245 -19.28 -11.68 10.61
N LYS A 246 -18.49 -11.34 9.62
CA LYS A 246 -17.91 -10.01 9.44
C LYS A 246 -18.75 -9.20 8.46
N ASP A 247 -19.01 -7.94 8.81
CA ASP A 247 -19.75 -7.02 7.95
C ASP A 247 -18.92 -6.60 6.74
N ILE A 248 -19.55 -6.60 5.57
CA ILE A 248 -19.04 -6.00 4.34
C ILE A 248 -19.99 -4.90 3.95
N ASN A 249 -19.49 -3.67 3.83
CA ASN A 249 -20.32 -2.49 3.58
C ASN A 249 -19.88 -1.78 2.30
N TYR A 250 -20.85 -1.50 1.41
CA TYR A 250 -20.62 -0.73 0.18
C TYR A 250 -21.24 0.66 0.33
N TYR A 251 -20.41 1.69 0.40
CA TYR A 251 -20.79 3.08 0.49
C TYR A 251 -20.79 3.67 -0.92
N VAL A 252 -21.95 3.93 -1.46
CA VAL A 252 -22.14 4.40 -2.83
C VAL A 252 -23.05 5.64 -2.84
N ASP A 253 -23.05 6.38 -3.95
CA ASP A 253 -24.02 7.47 -4.14
C ASP A 253 -25.44 6.92 -4.04
N LYS A 254 -26.35 7.66 -3.40
CA LYS A 254 -27.75 7.24 -3.23
C LYS A 254 -28.42 6.85 -4.54
N SER A 255 -28.11 7.59 -5.63
CA SER A 255 -28.62 7.31 -6.97
C SER A 255 -28.03 6.02 -7.60
N LYS A 256 -26.98 5.45 -7.01
CA LYS A 256 -26.26 4.27 -7.49
C LYS A 256 -26.41 3.05 -6.58
N GLU A 257 -27.31 3.11 -5.58
CA GLU A 257 -27.53 2.03 -4.62
C GLU A 257 -27.80 0.69 -5.31
N GLY A 258 -28.63 0.67 -6.35
CA GLY A 258 -28.95 -0.53 -7.13
C GLY A 258 -27.77 -1.19 -7.84
N LEU A 259 -26.69 -0.42 -8.13
CA LEU A 259 -25.49 -0.93 -8.79
C LEU A 259 -24.45 -1.51 -7.80
N ALA A 260 -24.57 -1.21 -6.51
CA ALA A 260 -23.55 -1.55 -5.52
C ALA A 260 -23.18 -3.05 -5.53
N LYS A 261 -24.18 -3.93 -5.55
CA LYS A 261 -23.95 -5.39 -5.59
C LYS A 261 -23.49 -5.91 -6.95
N GLN A 262 -23.82 -5.23 -8.03
CA GLN A 262 -23.35 -5.61 -9.36
C GLN A 262 -21.86 -5.34 -9.49
N VAL A 263 -21.37 -4.23 -8.90
CA VAL A 263 -19.94 -3.86 -8.91
C VAL A 263 -19.16 -4.63 -7.85
N PHE A 264 -19.63 -4.63 -6.59
CA PHE A 264 -18.84 -5.10 -5.43
C PHE A 264 -19.25 -6.48 -4.90
N GLY A 265 -20.34 -7.09 -5.40
CA GLY A 265 -20.94 -8.29 -4.81
C GLY A 265 -20.10 -9.57 -4.91
N ASN A 266 -18.99 -9.57 -5.65
CA ASN A 266 -18.02 -10.67 -5.63
C ASN A 266 -17.06 -10.61 -4.41
N THR A 267 -17.09 -9.53 -3.61
CA THR A 267 -16.20 -9.35 -2.45
C THR A 267 -16.24 -10.50 -1.45
N PRO A 268 -17.39 -11.04 -1.03
CA PRO A 268 -17.42 -12.20 -0.13
C PRO A 268 -16.72 -13.43 -0.72
N GLN A 269 -16.87 -13.67 -2.02
CA GLN A 269 -16.22 -14.79 -2.71
C GLN A 269 -14.71 -14.59 -2.81
N MET A 270 -14.25 -13.35 -3.07
CA MET A 270 -12.84 -12.97 -3.07
C MET A 270 -12.22 -13.16 -1.67
N MET A 271 -12.92 -12.74 -0.60
CA MET A 271 -12.49 -12.95 0.79
C MET A 271 -12.33 -14.43 1.10
N GLN A 272 -13.26 -15.27 0.67
CA GLN A 272 -13.19 -16.71 0.84
C GLN A 272 -11.97 -17.29 0.11
N PHE A 273 -11.81 -16.96 -1.16
CA PHE A 273 -10.70 -17.44 -1.99
C PHE A 273 -9.33 -17.04 -1.43
N PHE A 274 -9.14 -15.76 -1.11
CA PHE A 274 -7.85 -15.30 -0.58
C PHE A 274 -7.57 -15.87 0.81
N SER A 275 -8.57 -16.02 1.66
CA SER A 275 -8.41 -16.66 2.98
C SER A 275 -7.96 -18.12 2.84
N GLU A 276 -8.53 -18.85 1.87
CA GLU A 276 -8.18 -20.26 1.61
C GLU A 276 -6.75 -20.42 1.08
N ILE A 277 -6.38 -19.67 0.03
CA ILE A 277 -5.04 -19.82 -0.56
C ILE A 277 -3.92 -19.33 0.36
N LEU A 278 -4.19 -18.33 1.21
CA LEU A 278 -3.24 -17.84 2.20
C LEU A 278 -3.26 -18.66 3.50
N GLY A 279 -4.33 -19.44 3.75
CA GLY A 279 -4.53 -20.17 5.01
C GLY A 279 -4.62 -19.24 6.22
N ILE A 280 -5.08 -18.00 6.02
CA ILE A 280 -5.31 -16.96 7.03
C ILE A 280 -6.61 -16.25 6.68
N ASP A 281 -7.59 -16.31 7.57
CA ASP A 281 -8.85 -15.61 7.40
C ASP A 281 -8.64 -14.09 7.31
N PHE A 282 -9.62 -13.38 6.76
CA PHE A 282 -9.62 -11.92 6.77
C PHE A 282 -9.52 -11.41 8.22
N VAL A 283 -8.51 -10.62 8.49
CA VAL A 283 -8.06 -10.32 9.87
C VAL A 283 -8.79 -9.16 10.55
N TRP A 284 -9.46 -8.30 9.77
CA TRP A 284 -10.18 -7.13 10.29
C TRP A 284 -11.61 -7.51 10.68
N ASP A 285 -12.22 -6.74 11.58
CA ASP A 285 -13.56 -7.04 12.11
C ASP A 285 -14.67 -6.76 11.09
N GLN A 286 -14.44 -5.81 10.18
CA GLN A 286 -15.30 -5.50 9.04
C GLN A 286 -14.46 -5.07 7.83
N TYR A 287 -15.10 -5.02 6.66
CA TYR A 287 -14.52 -4.46 5.44
C TYR A 287 -15.50 -3.51 4.77
N SER A 288 -15.02 -2.33 4.39
CA SER A 288 -15.84 -1.34 3.69
C SER A 288 -15.22 -0.94 2.37
N GLN A 289 -16.06 -0.77 1.36
CA GLN A 289 -15.71 -0.25 0.05
C GLN A 289 -16.50 1.03 -0.16
N VAL A 290 -15.83 2.11 -0.52
CA VAL A 290 -16.48 3.42 -0.70
C VAL A 290 -16.11 4.01 -2.05
N VAL A 291 -17.10 4.57 -2.73
CA VAL A 291 -16.90 5.31 -3.97
C VAL A 291 -16.85 6.81 -3.65
N VAL A 292 -15.79 7.47 -4.12
CA VAL A 292 -15.62 8.91 -3.93
C VAL A 292 -15.41 9.62 -5.27
N HIS A 293 -15.88 10.84 -5.35
CA HIS A 293 -15.67 11.71 -6.50
C HIS A 293 -14.30 12.38 -6.45
N ASN A 294 -13.73 12.67 -7.62
CA ASN A 294 -12.42 13.33 -7.78
C ASN A 294 -11.21 12.53 -7.28
N LEU A 295 -11.34 11.22 -7.08
CA LEU A 295 -10.17 10.37 -6.91
C LEU A 295 -9.42 10.28 -8.23
N ILE A 296 -8.12 10.57 -8.22
CA ILE A 296 -7.30 10.61 -9.43
C ILE A 296 -6.86 9.20 -9.85
N GLU A 297 -6.60 8.35 -8.86
CA GLU A 297 -6.31 6.94 -9.04
C GLU A 297 -7.63 6.15 -9.21
N ASP A 298 -7.60 4.99 -9.83
CA ASP A 298 -8.77 4.13 -9.93
C ASP A 298 -9.27 3.71 -8.55
N ALA A 299 -8.37 3.26 -7.69
CA ALA A 299 -8.70 2.84 -6.33
C ALA A 299 -7.48 2.88 -5.40
N LYS A 300 -7.74 2.89 -4.07
CA LYS A 300 -6.71 2.83 -3.03
C LYS A 300 -7.16 1.98 -1.85
N ALA A 301 -6.24 1.18 -1.31
CA ALA A 301 -6.49 0.39 -0.11
C ALA A 301 -6.00 1.12 1.15
N TYR A 302 -6.84 1.15 2.16
CA TYR A 302 -6.56 1.52 3.54
C TYR A 302 -6.93 0.34 4.45
N THR A 303 -6.45 0.31 5.67
CA THR A 303 -6.79 -0.79 6.58
C THR A 303 -8.30 -0.87 6.81
N SER A 304 -8.88 -2.02 6.52
CA SER A 304 -10.32 -2.33 6.58
C SER A 304 -11.22 -1.52 5.64
N VAL A 305 -10.65 -0.67 4.79
CA VAL A 305 -11.40 0.17 3.82
C VAL A 305 -10.67 0.16 2.47
N SER A 306 -11.43 0.08 1.38
CA SER A 306 -10.93 0.40 0.04
C SER A 306 -11.77 1.49 -0.59
N VAL A 307 -11.10 2.43 -1.21
CA VAL A 307 -11.69 3.60 -1.86
C VAL A 307 -11.60 3.45 -3.36
N PHE A 308 -12.67 3.73 -4.07
CA PHE A 308 -12.78 3.63 -5.52
C PHE A 308 -13.21 4.98 -6.10
N SER A 309 -12.77 5.28 -7.31
CA SER A 309 -13.25 6.43 -8.06
C SER A 309 -14.69 6.20 -8.56
N ASP A 310 -15.41 7.28 -8.83
CA ASP A 310 -16.74 7.26 -9.42
C ASP A 310 -16.79 6.63 -10.84
N ALA A 311 -15.63 6.45 -11.49
CA ALA A 311 -15.51 5.65 -12.70
C ALA A 311 -15.88 4.16 -12.47
N SER A 312 -15.90 3.68 -11.21
CA SER A 312 -16.35 2.32 -10.86
C SER A 312 -17.85 2.11 -11.06
N TYR A 313 -18.63 3.18 -11.19
CA TYR A 313 -20.05 3.12 -11.58
C TYR A 313 -20.19 2.82 -13.07
N GLN A 314 -20.09 1.55 -13.43
CA GLN A 314 -20.36 1.11 -14.79
C GLN A 314 -21.85 1.23 -15.12
N SER A 315 -22.18 1.46 -16.40
CA SER A 315 -23.57 1.38 -16.84
C SER A 315 -24.08 -0.07 -16.77
N GLU A 316 -25.40 -0.25 -16.72
CA GLU A 316 -26.01 -1.60 -16.79
C GLU A 316 -25.59 -2.32 -18.08
N GLY A 317 -25.41 -1.60 -19.19
CA GLY A 317 -24.93 -2.15 -20.45
C GLY A 317 -23.49 -2.66 -20.36
N ASP A 318 -22.61 -1.91 -19.73
CA ASP A 318 -21.20 -2.33 -19.53
C ASP A 318 -21.09 -3.59 -18.66
N LEU A 319 -21.97 -3.72 -17.66
CA LEU A 319 -22.00 -4.87 -16.75
C LEU A 319 -22.48 -6.18 -17.42
N VAL A 320 -23.17 -6.11 -18.58
CA VAL A 320 -23.53 -7.28 -19.37
C VAL A 320 -22.29 -7.99 -19.91
N ASP A 321 -21.27 -7.23 -20.32
CA ASP A 321 -20.01 -7.76 -20.81
C ASP A 321 -19.03 -8.17 -19.69
N GLY A 322 -19.40 -7.91 -18.44
CA GLY A 322 -18.64 -8.23 -17.24
C GLY A 322 -18.22 -7.01 -16.44
N ASN A 323 -17.82 -7.26 -15.20
CA ASN A 323 -17.37 -6.20 -14.31
C ASN A 323 -15.89 -5.87 -14.55
N LEU A 324 -15.61 -4.77 -15.25
CA LEU A 324 -14.25 -4.29 -15.56
C LEU A 324 -13.44 -3.93 -14.30
N TRP A 325 -14.11 -3.66 -13.18
CA TRP A 325 -13.48 -3.31 -11.90
C TRP A 325 -13.15 -4.52 -11.04
N GLU A 326 -13.60 -5.71 -11.42
CA GLU A 326 -13.37 -6.93 -10.64
C GLU A 326 -11.89 -7.18 -10.31
N PRO A 327 -10.92 -7.05 -11.26
CA PRO A 327 -9.50 -7.19 -10.94
C PRO A 327 -9.00 -6.12 -9.96
N VAL A 328 -9.46 -4.87 -10.10
CA VAL A 328 -9.10 -3.76 -9.21
C VAL A 328 -9.62 -4.02 -7.79
N ILE A 329 -10.86 -4.51 -7.67
CA ILE A 329 -11.47 -4.87 -6.38
C ILE A 329 -10.67 -6.00 -5.70
N ALA A 330 -10.31 -7.04 -6.46
CA ALA A 330 -9.50 -8.16 -5.97
C ALA A 330 -8.12 -7.70 -5.49
N ASN A 331 -7.45 -6.83 -6.25
CA ASN A 331 -6.17 -6.22 -5.89
C ASN A 331 -6.29 -5.47 -4.55
N ARG A 332 -7.24 -4.54 -4.41
CA ARG A 332 -7.39 -3.72 -3.20
C ARG A 332 -7.84 -4.52 -1.99
N LEU A 333 -8.63 -5.57 -2.16
CA LEU A 333 -8.97 -6.50 -1.09
C LEU A 333 -7.74 -7.28 -0.61
N PHE A 334 -6.91 -7.80 -1.55
CA PHE A 334 -5.71 -8.57 -1.19
C PHE A 334 -4.70 -7.74 -0.39
N GLN A 335 -4.63 -6.43 -0.63
CA GLN A 335 -3.78 -5.52 0.14
C GLN A 335 -4.18 -5.41 1.62
N GLN A 336 -5.31 -5.97 2.03
CA GLN A 336 -5.67 -6.10 3.44
C GLN A 336 -4.76 -7.08 4.19
N TRP A 337 -4.21 -8.10 3.50
CA TRP A 337 -3.19 -9.01 4.05
C TRP A 337 -1.77 -8.50 3.80
N PHE A 338 -1.48 -8.00 2.59
CA PHE A 338 -0.17 -7.47 2.19
C PHE A 338 -0.24 -5.95 2.03
N GLY A 339 0.34 -5.23 2.99
CA GLY A 339 0.24 -3.77 3.13
C GLY A 339 -0.37 -3.36 4.45
N SER A 340 -1.58 -3.87 4.78
CA SER A 340 -2.26 -3.54 6.03
C SER A 340 -1.92 -4.50 7.17
N PHE A 341 -2.17 -5.80 7.05
CA PHE A 341 -1.87 -6.78 8.11
C PHE A 341 -0.35 -6.93 8.30
N VAL A 342 0.40 -7.24 7.23
CA VAL A 342 1.85 -7.13 7.21
C VAL A 342 2.22 -6.02 6.23
N GLY A 343 2.77 -4.93 6.75
CA GLY A 343 3.18 -3.78 5.94
C GLY A 343 4.67 -3.79 5.61
N PRO A 344 5.14 -2.96 4.67
CA PRO A 344 6.56 -2.77 4.41
C PRO A 344 7.22 -2.04 5.58
N LYS A 345 8.49 -2.31 5.83
CA LYS A 345 9.25 -1.65 6.90
C LYS A 345 9.66 -0.23 6.49
N SER A 346 9.89 -0.02 5.21
CA SER A 346 10.27 1.28 4.65
C SER A 346 9.50 1.57 3.36
N TRP A 347 9.50 2.83 2.96
CA TRP A 347 8.90 3.26 1.70
C TRP A 347 9.56 2.61 0.48
N SER A 348 10.85 2.31 0.54
CA SER A 348 11.59 1.66 -0.55
C SER A 348 11.06 0.28 -0.93
N GLU A 349 10.26 -0.33 -0.08
CA GLU A 349 9.70 -1.68 -0.27
C GLU A 349 8.22 -1.69 -0.68
N MET A 350 7.60 -0.52 -0.88
CA MET A 350 6.17 -0.43 -1.24
C MET A 350 5.84 -1.06 -2.60
N SER A 351 6.75 -0.96 -3.58
CA SER A 351 6.46 -1.35 -4.97
C SER A 351 6.10 -2.83 -5.13
N TRP A 352 6.73 -3.73 -4.38
CA TRP A 352 6.40 -5.14 -4.47
C TRP A 352 5.05 -5.48 -3.79
N ASN A 353 4.63 -4.71 -2.77
CA ASN A 353 3.29 -4.86 -2.18
C ASN A 353 2.19 -4.53 -3.20
N GLU A 354 2.35 -3.44 -3.96
CA GLU A 354 1.44 -3.08 -5.04
C GLU A 354 1.44 -4.15 -6.14
N GLY A 355 2.63 -4.62 -6.53
CA GLY A 355 2.76 -5.69 -7.52
C GLY A 355 2.15 -7.01 -7.07
N PHE A 356 2.14 -7.28 -5.76
CA PHE A 356 1.50 -8.47 -5.25
C PHE A 356 -0.03 -8.36 -5.27
N GLY A 357 -0.58 -7.17 -5.01
CA GLY A 357 -2.01 -6.91 -5.24
C GLY A 357 -2.42 -7.16 -6.69
N GLU A 358 -1.59 -6.73 -7.65
CA GLU A 358 -1.82 -6.96 -9.08
C GLU A 358 -1.75 -8.46 -9.44
N TYR A 359 -0.82 -9.20 -8.83
CA TYR A 359 -0.76 -10.66 -9.00
C TYR A 359 -1.96 -11.36 -8.37
N ALA A 360 -2.49 -10.86 -7.27
CA ALA A 360 -3.70 -11.40 -6.66
C ALA A 360 -4.92 -11.23 -7.56
N ALA A 361 -5.00 -10.12 -8.31
CA ALA A 361 -6.03 -9.95 -9.34
C ALA A 361 -5.92 -11.04 -10.42
N TYR A 362 -4.71 -11.37 -10.89
CA TYR A 362 -4.50 -12.51 -11.79
C TYR A 362 -5.01 -13.84 -11.18
N LEU A 363 -4.68 -14.10 -9.91
CA LEU A 363 -5.13 -15.33 -9.23
C LEU A 363 -6.66 -15.41 -9.13
N TRP A 364 -7.31 -14.26 -8.85
CA TRP A 364 -8.76 -14.17 -8.84
C TRP A 364 -9.37 -14.39 -10.22
N MET A 365 -8.82 -13.78 -11.27
CA MET A 365 -9.28 -13.98 -12.65
C MET A 365 -9.19 -15.44 -13.06
N LYS A 366 -8.11 -16.14 -12.66
CA LYS A 366 -7.96 -17.58 -12.85
C LYS A 366 -9.05 -18.37 -12.12
N GLN A 367 -9.31 -18.05 -10.86
CA GLN A 367 -10.30 -18.73 -10.03
C GLN A 367 -11.73 -18.54 -10.56
N LYS A 368 -12.07 -17.32 -10.96
CA LYS A 368 -13.45 -16.94 -11.33
C LYS A 368 -13.78 -17.23 -12.79
N HIS A 369 -12.85 -16.94 -13.69
CA HIS A 369 -13.06 -16.92 -15.14
C HIS A 369 -12.20 -17.95 -15.89
N GLY A 370 -11.35 -18.70 -15.20
CA GLY A 370 -10.50 -19.75 -15.76
C GLY A 370 -9.17 -19.28 -16.34
N GLN A 371 -8.37 -20.23 -16.81
CA GLN A 371 -6.99 -19.99 -17.21
C GLN A 371 -6.86 -19.00 -18.39
N ASN A 372 -7.74 -19.09 -19.40
CA ASN A 372 -7.65 -18.21 -20.57
C ASN A 372 -7.83 -16.72 -20.19
N ALA A 373 -8.78 -16.42 -19.30
CA ALA A 373 -8.99 -15.06 -18.82
C ALA A 373 -7.79 -14.55 -17.99
N ALA A 374 -7.22 -15.42 -17.17
CA ALA A 374 -6.02 -15.10 -16.40
C ALA A 374 -4.81 -14.85 -17.30
N ASP A 375 -4.60 -15.68 -18.34
CA ASP A 375 -3.50 -15.52 -19.29
C ASP A 375 -3.63 -14.20 -20.07
N ALA A 376 -4.85 -13.86 -20.51
CA ALA A 376 -5.12 -12.57 -21.16
C ALA A 376 -4.81 -11.40 -20.21
N TYR A 377 -5.18 -11.52 -18.93
CA TYR A 377 -4.87 -10.52 -17.92
C TYR A 377 -3.36 -10.38 -17.69
N LEU A 378 -2.63 -11.49 -17.58
CA LEU A 378 -1.17 -11.50 -17.41
C LEU A 378 -0.46 -10.89 -18.64
N GLN A 379 -0.95 -11.17 -19.85
CA GLN A 379 -0.44 -10.55 -21.08
C GLN A 379 -0.65 -9.04 -21.10
N LYS A 380 -1.81 -8.55 -20.61
CA LYS A 380 -2.07 -7.12 -20.44
C LYS A 380 -1.07 -6.49 -19.46
N ILE A 381 -0.83 -7.11 -18.29
CA ILE A 381 0.18 -6.66 -17.30
C ILE A 381 1.56 -6.60 -17.96
N ALA A 382 1.96 -7.64 -18.68
CA ALA A 382 3.26 -7.68 -19.35
C ALA A 382 3.38 -6.61 -20.45
N ALA A 383 2.30 -6.30 -21.18
CA ALA A 383 2.28 -5.23 -22.17
C ALA A 383 2.43 -3.84 -21.52
N LEU A 384 1.69 -3.59 -20.42
CA LEU A 384 1.80 -2.34 -19.64
C LEU A 384 3.23 -2.16 -19.09
N TYR A 385 3.83 -3.22 -18.53
CA TYR A 385 5.22 -3.17 -18.09
C TYR A 385 6.17 -2.77 -19.21
N ARG A 386 6.09 -3.44 -20.38
CA ARG A 386 6.99 -3.16 -21.51
C ARG A 386 6.81 -1.77 -22.11
N SER A 387 5.60 -1.21 -22.07
CA SER A 387 5.32 0.14 -22.55
C SER A 387 5.73 1.24 -21.55
N SER A 388 6.01 0.87 -20.31
CA SER A 388 6.43 1.83 -19.28
C SER A 388 7.83 2.37 -19.53
N ALA A 389 8.05 3.65 -19.25
CA ALA A 389 9.37 4.28 -19.26
C ALA A 389 10.29 3.81 -18.10
N ASN A 390 9.75 3.06 -17.13
CA ASN A 390 10.43 2.73 -15.89
C ASN A 390 10.91 1.26 -15.79
N THR A 391 11.06 0.57 -16.93
CA THR A 391 11.48 -0.86 -16.96
C THR A 391 12.85 -1.12 -16.33
N GLN A 392 13.70 -0.10 -16.23
CA GLN A 392 15.05 -0.20 -15.64
C GLN A 392 15.07 -0.05 -14.10
N GLN A 393 13.92 0.13 -13.45
CA GLN A 393 13.88 0.31 -12.00
C GLN A 393 13.74 -1.02 -11.26
N SER A 394 14.31 -1.10 -10.04
CA SER A 394 14.16 -2.23 -9.12
C SER A 394 12.81 -2.18 -8.40
N LEU A 395 12.37 -3.31 -7.84
CA LEU A 395 11.18 -3.35 -6.97
C LEU A 395 11.47 -2.80 -5.57
N VAL A 396 12.71 -2.94 -5.10
CA VAL A 396 13.19 -2.36 -3.84
C VAL A 396 14.20 -1.29 -4.18
N GLU A 397 13.92 -0.05 -3.81
CA GLU A 397 14.81 1.07 -4.09
C GLU A 397 15.78 1.34 -2.98
N GLN A 398 17.00 1.73 -3.35
CA GLN A 398 18.01 2.15 -2.37
C GLN A 398 17.83 3.62 -1.94
N ASN A 399 17.13 4.42 -2.74
CA ASN A 399 16.85 5.82 -2.46
C ASN A 399 15.38 5.98 -2.02
N SER A 400 15.17 6.51 -0.82
CA SER A 400 13.86 6.74 -0.22
C SER A 400 13.09 7.93 -0.80
N ASP A 401 13.42 8.38 -2.03
CA ASP A 401 12.64 9.43 -2.68
C ASP A 401 11.33 8.82 -3.19
N SER A 402 10.34 8.96 -2.38
CA SER A 402 9.04 8.31 -2.37
C SER A 402 8.11 8.73 -3.53
N GLN A 403 8.41 9.80 -4.27
CA GLN A 403 7.69 10.16 -5.51
C GLN A 403 7.79 9.06 -6.60
N LEU A 404 8.71 8.12 -6.39
CA LEU A 404 8.98 7.03 -7.32
C LEU A 404 7.98 5.87 -7.23
N PHE A 405 7.14 5.80 -6.16
CA PHE A 405 6.19 4.67 -5.98
C PHE A 405 5.01 4.69 -6.93
N LEU A 406 4.62 5.87 -7.42
CA LEU A 406 3.53 6.05 -8.38
C LEU A 406 3.98 5.87 -9.84
N LYS A 407 5.23 5.46 -10.09
CA LYS A 407 5.72 5.30 -11.45
C LYS A 407 5.18 4.03 -12.08
N GLU A 408 4.60 4.21 -13.26
CA GLU A 408 4.11 3.14 -14.12
C GLU A 408 5.16 2.04 -14.31
N GLY A 409 4.72 0.80 -14.39
CA GLY A 409 5.55 -0.35 -14.71
C GLY A 409 6.08 -1.14 -13.51
N ARG A 410 6.09 -0.59 -12.29
CA ARG A 410 6.62 -1.29 -11.11
C ARG A 410 5.67 -2.30 -10.53
N GLN A 411 4.41 -1.95 -10.40
CA GLN A 411 3.41 -2.89 -9.91
C GLN A 411 3.25 -4.05 -10.91
N GLU A 412 3.30 -3.76 -12.21
CA GLU A 412 3.27 -4.77 -13.25
C GLU A 412 4.50 -5.69 -13.19
N LYS A 413 5.71 -5.11 -13.02
CA LYS A 413 6.93 -5.90 -12.78
C LYS A 413 6.79 -6.80 -11.56
N GLY A 414 6.27 -6.27 -10.46
CA GLY A 414 6.04 -7.03 -9.23
C GLY A 414 5.12 -8.23 -9.45
N ALA A 415 4.00 -8.05 -10.17
CA ALA A 415 3.09 -9.12 -10.52
C ALA A 415 3.77 -10.24 -11.33
N LEU A 416 4.56 -9.86 -12.35
CA LEU A 416 5.31 -10.82 -13.18
C LEU A 416 6.38 -11.57 -12.36
N VAL A 417 7.07 -10.88 -11.44
CA VAL A 417 8.07 -11.49 -10.55
C VAL A 417 7.43 -12.49 -9.60
N PHE A 418 6.26 -12.19 -9.02
CA PHE A 418 5.54 -13.16 -8.18
C PHE A 418 5.02 -14.35 -8.99
N HIS A 419 4.61 -14.12 -10.24
CA HIS A 419 4.24 -15.21 -11.14
C HIS A 419 5.41 -16.16 -11.39
N MET A 420 6.59 -15.62 -11.73
CA MET A 420 7.81 -16.42 -11.91
C MET A 420 8.23 -17.15 -10.62
N LEU A 421 8.13 -16.48 -9.48
CA LEU A 421 8.49 -17.10 -8.19
C LEU A 421 7.57 -18.26 -7.86
N LYS A 422 6.26 -18.12 -8.12
CA LYS A 422 5.29 -19.20 -7.95
C LYS A 422 5.58 -20.39 -8.87
N ASP A 423 5.91 -20.14 -10.14
CA ASP A 423 6.27 -21.21 -11.08
C ASP A 423 7.56 -21.90 -10.67
N LEU A 424 8.55 -21.15 -10.16
CA LEU A 424 9.81 -21.70 -9.64
C LEU A 424 9.61 -22.61 -8.43
N LEU A 425 8.73 -22.23 -7.50
CA LEU A 425 8.52 -22.93 -6.21
C LEU A 425 7.43 -23.99 -6.29
N GLY A 426 6.47 -23.85 -7.21
CA GLY A 426 5.21 -24.56 -7.24
C GLY A 426 4.19 -24.02 -6.20
N ASP A 427 2.92 -24.29 -6.46
CA ASP A 427 1.80 -23.73 -5.68
C ASP A 427 1.93 -23.98 -4.18
N LYS A 428 2.25 -25.24 -3.80
CA LYS A 428 2.30 -25.64 -2.39
C LYS A 428 3.34 -24.85 -1.59
N ALA A 429 4.57 -24.74 -2.11
CA ALA A 429 5.66 -24.03 -1.40
C ALA A 429 5.41 -22.51 -1.43
N PHE A 430 4.91 -21.98 -2.53
CA PHE A 430 4.61 -20.57 -2.67
C PHE A 430 3.57 -20.11 -1.64
N PHE A 431 2.37 -20.70 -1.62
CA PHE A 431 1.32 -20.30 -0.67
C PHE A 431 1.68 -20.61 0.78
N LYS A 432 2.43 -21.68 1.04
CA LYS A 432 2.92 -21.99 2.39
C LYS A 432 3.94 -20.97 2.89
N GLY A 433 4.84 -20.49 2.02
CA GLY A 433 5.78 -19.42 2.33
C GLY A 433 5.07 -18.10 2.65
N LEU A 434 4.05 -17.74 1.87
CA LEU A 434 3.20 -16.58 2.16
C LEU A 434 2.48 -16.70 3.51
N GLN A 435 1.91 -17.87 3.79
CA GLN A 435 1.27 -18.14 5.08
C GLN A 435 2.24 -17.96 6.24
N GLN A 436 3.46 -18.50 6.12
CA GLN A 436 4.50 -18.38 7.14
C GLN A 436 4.89 -16.92 7.35
N TYR A 437 5.14 -16.18 6.27
CA TYR A 437 5.47 -14.75 6.33
C TYR A 437 4.39 -13.95 7.05
N LEU A 438 3.12 -14.13 6.67
CA LEU A 438 1.99 -13.43 7.29
C LEU A 438 1.81 -13.78 8.78
N LYS A 439 1.99 -15.05 9.16
CA LYS A 439 1.88 -15.48 10.57
C LYS A 439 3.00 -14.92 11.43
N THR A 440 4.24 -14.96 10.91
CA THR A 440 5.43 -14.51 11.65
C THR A 440 5.41 -12.99 11.88
N HIS A 441 4.89 -12.23 10.92
CA HIS A 441 4.92 -10.77 10.97
C HIS A 441 3.54 -10.12 11.17
N ALA A 442 2.60 -10.87 11.75
CA ALA A 442 1.23 -10.42 12.00
C ALA A 442 1.19 -9.04 12.70
N TYR A 443 0.45 -8.08 12.11
CA TYR A 443 0.30 -6.69 12.58
C TYR A 443 1.62 -5.91 12.70
N ALA A 444 2.68 -6.38 12.06
CA ALA A 444 3.99 -5.74 12.06
C ALA A 444 4.38 -5.22 10.67
N ALA A 445 5.52 -4.59 10.60
CA ALA A 445 6.21 -4.25 9.35
C ALA A 445 7.37 -5.20 9.12
N ALA A 446 7.59 -5.61 7.87
CA ALA A 446 8.62 -6.57 7.49
C ALA A 446 9.35 -6.15 6.22
N GLU A 447 10.58 -6.63 6.06
CA GLU A 447 11.46 -6.37 4.93
C GLU A 447 11.36 -7.46 3.87
N THR A 448 11.80 -7.16 2.65
CA THR A 448 11.92 -8.12 1.54
C THR A 448 12.77 -9.34 1.90
N ALA A 449 13.81 -9.15 2.72
CA ALA A 449 14.64 -10.25 3.21
C ALA A 449 13.83 -11.28 4.03
N GLN A 450 12.88 -10.82 4.84
CA GLN A 450 12.02 -11.69 5.65
C GLN A 450 11.01 -12.47 4.78
N LEU A 451 10.53 -11.86 3.69
CA LEU A 451 9.72 -12.56 2.69
C LEU A 451 10.53 -13.67 2.01
N ARG A 452 11.79 -13.38 1.60
CA ARG A 452 12.70 -14.37 1.02
C ARG A 452 12.94 -15.53 1.98
N MET A 453 13.27 -15.24 3.23
CA MET A 453 13.53 -16.26 4.25
C MET A 453 12.32 -17.19 4.45
N ALA A 454 11.10 -16.66 4.47
CA ALA A 454 9.90 -17.48 4.60
C ALA A 454 9.73 -18.46 3.43
N PHE A 455 10.08 -18.06 2.21
CA PHE A 455 10.09 -18.97 1.06
C PHE A 455 11.23 -19.99 1.11
N GLU A 456 12.43 -19.58 1.53
CA GLU A 456 13.59 -20.47 1.69
C GLU A 456 13.34 -21.55 2.75
N ASP A 457 12.77 -21.18 3.89
CA ASP A 457 12.42 -22.09 4.98
C ASP A 457 11.43 -23.18 4.54
N VAL A 458 10.42 -22.80 3.75
CA VAL A 458 9.37 -23.73 3.32
C VAL A 458 9.82 -24.61 2.15
N SER A 459 10.58 -24.03 1.21
CA SER A 459 10.97 -24.74 -0.03
C SER A 459 12.29 -25.53 0.11
N GLY A 460 13.11 -25.18 1.08
CA GLY A 460 14.48 -25.71 1.21
C GLY A 460 15.43 -25.24 0.09
N ARG A 461 15.04 -24.22 -0.68
CA ARG A 461 15.83 -23.67 -1.81
C ARG A 461 16.46 -22.35 -1.42
N ALA A 462 17.73 -22.13 -1.76
CA ALA A 462 18.37 -20.82 -1.66
C ALA A 462 17.81 -19.89 -2.76
N LEU A 463 17.17 -18.80 -2.35
CA LEU A 463 16.51 -17.83 -3.26
C LEU A 463 17.23 -16.48 -3.33
N GLY A 464 18.37 -16.32 -2.67
CA GLY A 464 19.16 -15.09 -2.69
C GLY A 464 19.37 -14.57 -4.10
N TRP A 465 19.80 -15.43 -5.04
CA TRP A 465 20.02 -15.09 -6.44
C TRP A 465 18.76 -14.54 -7.14
N PHE A 466 17.57 -15.12 -6.83
CA PHE A 466 16.30 -14.69 -7.41
C PHE A 466 15.92 -13.30 -6.91
N PHE A 467 16.00 -13.08 -5.60
CA PHE A 467 15.69 -11.78 -5.00
C PHE A 467 16.68 -10.71 -5.45
N ASP A 468 17.98 -11.02 -5.48
CA ASP A 468 18.99 -10.08 -5.97
C ASP A 468 18.73 -9.64 -7.40
N GLN A 469 18.36 -10.58 -8.27
CA GLN A 469 18.11 -10.30 -9.69
C GLN A 469 16.80 -9.56 -9.92
N TRP A 470 15.71 -9.94 -9.25
CA TRP A 470 14.36 -9.48 -9.61
C TRP A 470 13.79 -8.42 -8.68
N PHE A 471 14.19 -8.39 -7.40
CA PHE A 471 13.73 -7.38 -6.46
C PHE A 471 14.70 -6.20 -6.36
N PHE A 472 16.02 -6.47 -6.31
CA PHE A 472 17.02 -5.43 -6.04
C PHE A 472 17.70 -4.87 -7.29
N LYS A 473 17.59 -5.54 -8.45
CA LYS A 473 18.10 -5.04 -9.73
C LYS A 473 16.95 -4.60 -10.64
N GLY A 474 17.27 -3.61 -11.49
CA GLY A 474 16.36 -3.12 -12.53
C GLY A 474 16.45 -3.94 -13.82
N GLY A 475 15.60 -3.60 -14.78
CA GLY A 475 15.60 -4.22 -16.10
C GLY A 475 14.90 -5.56 -16.18
N HIS A 476 15.03 -6.17 -17.37
CA HIS A 476 14.57 -7.51 -17.69
C HIS A 476 15.43 -8.06 -18.85
N PRO A 477 15.62 -9.38 -18.97
CA PRO A 477 16.39 -9.96 -20.08
C PRO A 477 15.64 -9.81 -21.40
N VAL A 478 16.37 -9.48 -22.47
CA VAL A 478 15.90 -9.57 -23.86
C VAL A 478 16.46 -10.86 -24.44
N VAL A 479 15.57 -11.76 -24.85
CA VAL A 479 15.94 -13.08 -25.34
C VAL A 479 15.63 -13.18 -26.84
N HIS A 480 16.67 -13.44 -27.63
CA HIS A 480 16.54 -13.75 -29.04
C HIS A 480 16.47 -15.28 -29.19
N VAL A 481 15.42 -15.75 -29.85
CA VAL A 481 15.15 -17.17 -30.05
C VAL A 481 15.19 -17.47 -31.52
N THR A 482 16.03 -18.47 -31.95
CA THR A 482 16.05 -19.01 -33.29
C THR A 482 15.82 -20.51 -33.26
N TYR A 483 15.25 -21.04 -34.33
CA TYR A 483 14.92 -22.46 -34.46
C TYR A 483 15.56 -23.03 -35.73
N ASP A 484 16.24 -24.17 -35.61
CA ASP A 484 16.73 -24.97 -36.69
C ASP A 484 16.09 -26.35 -36.66
N TYR A 485 15.41 -26.73 -37.73
CA TYR A 485 14.74 -28.03 -37.81
C TYR A 485 15.56 -28.99 -38.71
N ASN A 486 16.00 -30.12 -38.12
CA ASN A 486 16.62 -31.18 -38.84
C ASN A 486 15.59 -32.22 -39.29
N LEU A 487 15.29 -32.23 -40.58
CA LEU A 487 14.30 -33.14 -41.20
C LEU A 487 14.67 -34.63 -41.09
N LEU A 488 15.97 -34.94 -41.16
CA LEU A 488 16.47 -36.32 -41.14
C LEU A 488 16.38 -36.91 -39.77
N GLU A 489 16.77 -36.14 -38.73
CA GLU A 489 16.76 -36.55 -37.33
C GLU A 489 15.44 -36.26 -36.64
N LYS A 490 14.52 -35.54 -37.27
CA LYS A 490 13.26 -35.07 -36.71
C LYS A 490 13.44 -34.34 -35.39
N THR A 491 14.50 -33.53 -35.31
CA THR A 491 14.83 -32.75 -34.11
C THR A 491 14.70 -31.25 -34.40
N VAL A 492 14.37 -30.48 -33.34
CA VAL A 492 14.40 -29.01 -33.37
C VAL A 492 15.49 -28.56 -32.42
N THR A 493 16.45 -27.81 -32.97
CA THR A 493 17.44 -27.11 -32.15
C THR A 493 16.94 -25.71 -31.85
N VAL A 494 16.81 -25.35 -30.60
CA VAL A 494 16.41 -24.03 -30.15
C VAL A 494 17.62 -23.29 -29.63
N ASN A 495 17.99 -22.19 -30.27
CA ASN A 495 19.11 -21.34 -29.88
C ASN A 495 18.56 -20.11 -29.13
N LEU A 496 19.00 -19.92 -27.89
CA LEU A 496 18.63 -18.82 -27.04
C LEU A 496 19.84 -17.89 -26.83
N ARG A 497 19.68 -16.62 -27.18
CA ARG A 497 20.69 -15.60 -26.93
C ARG A 497 20.08 -14.51 -26.05
N GLN A 498 20.59 -14.38 -24.85
CA GLN A 498 20.18 -13.34 -23.91
C GLN A 498 21.06 -12.09 -24.06
N GLN A 499 20.41 -10.91 -24.00
CA GLN A 499 21.03 -9.60 -23.89
C GLN A 499 20.43 -8.89 -22.68
N GLY A 500 21.23 -8.12 -21.91
CA GLY A 500 20.84 -7.41 -20.68
C GLY A 500 21.40 -8.05 -19.45
#